data_822345c0ba0789d5e439fb92a1feb27b
#
_entry.id   822345c0ba0789d5e439fb92a1feb27b
#
_cell.length_a   1.000
_cell.length_b   1.000
_cell.length_c   1.000
_cell.angle_alpha   90.00
_cell.angle_beta   90.00
_cell.angle_gamma   90.00
#
_symmetry.space_group_name_H-M   'P 1'
#
loop_
_entity.id
_entity.type
_entity.pdbx_description
1 polymer ?
#
loop_
_entity_poly.entity_id
_entity_poly.type
_entity_poly.pdbx_seq_one_letter_code
_entity_poly.pdbx_strand_id
1 'polypeptide(L)'
;LALHEGSHIKLSDFNILRHLETSIPAELYVLAEGVGVTKWDVIDTVKNILNYIEDRRIDSFIFRTSPGYKGYYHSMYEKYFYSKNVDKGLLSSEFRTEEIESYMFRIINLHNKNRQLGALRGLKTISETIDLGSIQRGFGPSDTEQCFNIAVDVMRTILSNIDPIVTNDSQDESQDGDSDGEGMDSDEENNGGGSNTISDEELQEAIDSDSIGSST
;
A
#
# COMPACT_ATOMS: atom_id res chain seq x y z
N LEU A 1 -12.56 11.52 11.42
CA LEU A 1 -11.79 10.46 12.12
C LEU A 1 -12.70 9.66 13.08
N ALA A 2 -13.26 10.23 14.15
CA ALA A 2 -14.01 9.47 15.17
C ALA A 2 -15.16 8.60 14.62
N LEU A 3 -15.91 9.07 13.62
CA LEU A 3 -16.98 8.29 12.99
C LEU A 3 -16.41 7.12 12.17
N HIS A 4 -15.31 7.30 11.50
CA HIS A 4 -14.61 6.27 10.72
C HIS A 4 -14.08 5.17 11.65
N GLU A 5 -13.30 5.54 12.67
CA GLU A 5 -12.76 4.60 13.67
C GLU A 5 -13.87 3.86 14.43
N GLY A 6 -14.92 4.60 14.83
CA GLY A 6 -16.09 3.99 15.48
C GLY A 6 -16.83 2.99 14.58
N SER A 7 -16.81 3.20 13.27
CA SER A 7 -17.40 2.27 12.31
C SER A 7 -16.55 1.01 12.16
N HIS A 8 -15.20 1.11 12.17
CA HIS A 8 -14.33 -0.05 12.23
C HIS A 8 -14.58 -0.90 13.47
N ILE A 9 -14.65 -0.29 14.67
CA ILE A 9 -14.94 -1.01 15.92
C ILE A 9 -16.22 -1.85 15.79
N LYS A 10 -17.22 -1.34 15.06
CA LYS A 10 -18.52 -2.00 14.91
C LYS A 10 -18.55 -3.05 13.80
N LEU A 11 -17.80 -2.85 12.71
CA LEU A 11 -18.02 -3.55 11.45
C LEU A 11 -16.82 -4.40 11.00
N SER A 12 -15.63 -4.20 11.59
CA SER A 12 -14.42 -4.94 11.23
C SER A 12 -14.16 -6.10 12.19
N ASP A 13 -13.69 -7.22 11.65
CA ASP A 13 -13.21 -8.36 12.43
C ASP A 13 -11.69 -8.27 12.64
N PHE A 14 -11.29 -7.76 13.80
CA PHE A 14 -9.88 -7.64 14.18
C PHE A 14 -9.17 -8.98 14.44
N ASN A 15 -9.90 -10.11 14.50
CA ASN A 15 -9.26 -11.41 14.67
C ASN A 15 -8.49 -11.80 13.40
N ILE A 16 -8.97 -11.42 12.23
CA ILE A 16 -8.26 -11.63 10.96
C ILE A 16 -6.89 -10.95 11.00
N LEU A 17 -6.83 -9.70 11.47
CA LEU A 17 -5.57 -8.96 11.58
C LEU A 17 -4.61 -9.58 12.61
N ARG A 18 -5.12 -10.11 13.73
CA ARG A 18 -4.30 -10.77 14.76
C ARG A 18 -3.65 -12.07 14.27
N HIS A 19 -4.31 -12.75 13.34
CA HIS A 19 -3.86 -14.04 12.81
C HIS A 19 -3.43 -13.95 11.33
N LEU A 20 -3.13 -12.74 10.85
CA LEU A 20 -2.89 -12.47 9.44
C LEU A 20 -1.82 -13.40 8.85
N GLU A 21 -0.69 -13.55 9.54
CA GLU A 21 0.43 -14.40 9.10
C GLU A 21 0.01 -15.86 8.82
N THR A 22 -0.86 -16.41 9.67
CA THR A 22 -1.33 -17.80 9.54
C THR A 22 -2.54 -17.94 8.63
N SER A 23 -3.24 -16.84 8.35
CA SER A 23 -4.41 -16.80 7.47
C SER A 23 -4.02 -16.63 6.00
N ILE A 24 -2.87 -16.01 5.72
CA ILE A 24 -2.35 -15.89 4.35
C ILE A 24 -2.02 -17.28 3.81
N PRO A 25 -2.53 -17.65 2.61
CA PRO A 25 -2.23 -18.94 2.01
C PRO A 25 -0.73 -19.18 1.80
N ALA A 26 -0.25 -20.37 2.19
CA ALA A 26 1.17 -20.72 2.11
C ALA A 26 1.76 -20.60 0.69
N GLU A 27 0.92 -20.76 -0.33
CA GLU A 27 1.31 -20.59 -1.73
C GLU A 27 1.82 -19.19 -2.05
N LEU A 28 1.32 -18.13 -1.36
CA LEU A 28 1.80 -16.77 -1.57
C LEU A 28 3.23 -16.60 -1.07
N TYR A 29 3.60 -17.26 0.00
CA TYR A 29 4.98 -17.24 0.50
C TYR A 29 5.94 -17.95 -0.46
N VAL A 30 5.50 -19.06 -1.07
CA VAL A 30 6.28 -19.77 -2.09
C VAL A 30 6.45 -18.91 -3.35
N LEU A 31 5.39 -18.25 -3.81
CA LEU A 31 5.47 -17.32 -4.94
C LEU A 31 6.42 -16.14 -4.64
N ALA A 32 6.33 -15.58 -3.44
CA ALA A 32 7.15 -14.47 -2.99
C ALA A 32 8.66 -14.85 -2.97
N GLU A 33 8.99 -16.02 -2.43
CA GLU A 33 10.36 -16.54 -2.44
C GLU A 33 10.91 -16.66 -3.86
N GLY A 34 10.08 -17.13 -4.80
CA GLY A 34 10.47 -17.27 -6.23
C GLY A 34 10.80 -15.95 -6.92
N VAL A 35 10.35 -14.81 -6.40
CA VAL A 35 10.63 -13.47 -6.92
C VAL A 35 11.45 -12.60 -5.96
N GLY A 36 11.98 -13.19 -4.88
CA GLY A 36 12.86 -12.52 -3.92
C GLY A 36 12.14 -11.57 -2.96
N VAL A 37 10.82 -11.71 -2.82
CA VAL A 37 10.02 -10.96 -1.85
C VAL A 37 10.01 -11.71 -0.52
N THR A 38 10.28 -11.00 0.58
CA THR A 38 10.32 -11.63 1.89
C THR A 38 8.94 -11.97 2.43
N LYS A 39 8.87 -12.91 3.35
CA LYS A 39 7.62 -13.24 4.05
C LYS A 39 7.00 -12.03 4.74
N TRP A 40 7.83 -11.15 5.31
CA TRP A 40 7.38 -9.94 6.00
C TRP A 40 6.79 -8.92 5.04
N ASP A 41 7.37 -8.75 3.85
CA ASP A 41 6.82 -7.90 2.81
C ASP A 41 5.45 -8.39 2.34
N VAL A 42 5.25 -9.72 2.23
CA VAL A 42 3.93 -10.30 1.92
C VAL A 42 2.90 -9.95 2.99
N ILE A 43 3.24 -10.17 4.27
CA ILE A 43 2.32 -9.91 5.40
C ILE A 43 1.96 -8.43 5.44
N ASP A 44 2.95 -7.55 5.34
CA ASP A 44 2.75 -6.10 5.42
C ASP A 44 1.96 -5.57 4.22
N THR A 45 2.25 -6.06 3.03
CA THR A 45 1.52 -5.68 1.81
C THR A 45 0.07 -6.14 1.87
N VAL A 46 -0.21 -7.40 2.24
CA VAL A 46 -1.59 -7.90 2.41
C VAL A 46 -2.34 -7.10 3.46
N LYS A 47 -1.71 -6.78 4.59
CA LYS A 47 -2.28 -5.93 5.64
C LYS A 47 -2.66 -4.54 5.09
N ASN A 48 -1.77 -3.90 4.35
CA ASN A 48 -2.00 -2.57 3.80
C ASN A 48 -3.11 -2.58 2.74
N ILE A 49 -3.17 -3.61 1.87
CA ILE A 49 -4.26 -3.78 0.90
C ILE A 49 -5.59 -4.03 1.62
N LEU A 50 -5.60 -4.90 2.63
CA LEU A 50 -6.78 -5.18 3.45
C LEU A 50 -7.31 -3.90 4.10
N ASN A 51 -6.44 -3.11 4.74
CA ASN A 51 -6.81 -1.84 5.33
C ASN A 51 -7.42 -0.89 4.29
N TYR A 52 -6.80 -0.78 3.11
CA TYR A 52 -7.33 0.06 2.03
C TYR A 52 -8.74 -0.35 1.60
N ILE A 53 -9.02 -1.64 1.44
CA ILE A 53 -10.33 -2.15 1.02
C ILE A 53 -11.36 -1.96 2.14
N GLU A 54 -10.97 -2.24 3.39
CA GLU A 54 -11.81 -2.01 4.58
C GLU A 54 -12.20 -0.54 4.69
N ASP A 55 -11.25 0.38 4.56
CA ASP A 55 -11.52 1.82 4.58
C ASP A 55 -12.56 2.22 3.54
N ARG A 56 -12.45 1.69 2.32
CA ARG A 56 -13.42 1.97 1.25
C ARG A 56 -14.80 1.40 1.59
N ARG A 57 -14.86 0.22 2.18
CA ARG A 57 -16.09 -0.40 2.66
C ARG A 57 -16.74 0.43 3.78
N ILE A 58 -15.96 0.84 4.76
CA ILE A 58 -16.40 1.69 5.88
C ILE A 58 -16.87 3.06 5.39
N ASP A 59 -16.12 3.71 4.52
CA ASP A 59 -16.51 4.99 3.92
C ASP A 59 -17.84 4.88 3.16
N SER A 60 -18.03 3.80 2.39
CA SER A 60 -19.30 3.55 1.71
C SER A 60 -20.46 3.39 2.69
N PHE A 61 -20.26 2.69 3.80
CA PHE A 61 -21.25 2.58 4.87
C PHE A 61 -21.59 3.95 5.46
N ILE A 62 -20.58 4.76 5.81
CA ILE A 62 -20.76 6.10 6.36
C ILE A 62 -21.51 7.01 5.37
N PHE A 63 -21.17 6.97 4.09
CA PHE A 63 -21.82 7.80 3.07
C PHE A 63 -23.31 7.47 2.88
N ARG A 64 -23.70 6.23 3.15
CA ARG A 64 -25.10 5.80 3.07
C ARG A 64 -25.88 6.11 4.36
N THR A 65 -25.25 5.92 5.51
CA THR A 65 -25.93 6.06 6.82
C THR A 65 -25.83 7.47 7.40
N SER A 66 -24.83 8.23 7.01
CA SER A 66 -24.52 9.56 7.53
C SER A 66 -24.09 10.53 6.42
N PRO A 67 -24.98 10.83 5.44
CA PRO A 67 -24.61 11.56 4.22
C PRO A 67 -24.11 12.99 4.49
N GLY A 68 -24.44 13.59 5.64
CA GLY A 68 -23.93 14.90 6.05
C GLY A 68 -22.42 15.00 6.21
N TYR A 69 -21.72 13.86 6.38
CA TYR A 69 -20.26 13.82 6.49
C TYR A 69 -19.52 13.76 5.14
N LYS A 70 -20.23 13.56 4.02
CA LYS A 70 -19.59 13.45 2.69
C LYS A 70 -18.69 14.64 2.36
N GLY A 71 -19.08 15.86 2.70
CA GLY A 71 -18.27 17.04 2.45
C GLY A 71 -16.89 17.01 3.09
N TYR A 72 -16.81 16.53 4.33
CA TYR A 72 -15.52 16.35 5.03
C TYR A 72 -14.62 15.33 4.35
N TYR A 73 -15.20 14.20 3.96
CA TYR A 73 -14.46 13.17 3.25
C TYR A 73 -13.96 13.67 1.89
N HIS A 74 -14.79 14.39 1.12
CA HIS A 74 -14.35 14.98 -0.14
C HIS A 74 -13.16 15.92 0.05
N SER A 75 -13.20 16.80 1.05
CA SER A 75 -12.09 17.71 1.33
C SER A 75 -10.80 16.96 1.72
N MET A 76 -10.94 15.90 2.52
CA MET A 76 -9.82 15.05 2.89
C MET A 76 -9.24 14.32 1.67
N TYR A 77 -10.11 13.73 0.83
CA TYR A 77 -9.66 13.06 -0.40
C TYR A 77 -8.97 14.02 -1.38
N GLU A 78 -9.49 15.24 -1.52
CA GLU A 78 -8.87 16.27 -2.36
C GLU A 78 -7.47 16.64 -1.86
N LYS A 79 -7.31 16.75 -0.55
CA LYS A 79 -6.02 17.09 0.05
C LYS A 79 -4.97 15.99 -0.09
N TYR A 80 -5.34 14.73 0.17
CA TYR A 80 -4.37 13.64 0.29
C TYR A 80 -4.24 12.77 -0.97
N PHE A 81 -5.32 12.52 -1.71
CA PHE A 81 -5.33 11.60 -2.85
C PHE A 81 -5.40 12.29 -4.21
N TYR A 82 -5.84 13.56 -4.25
CA TYR A 82 -5.96 14.34 -5.49
C TYR A 82 -5.03 15.56 -5.50
N SER A 83 -4.02 15.56 -4.63
CA SER A 83 -3.03 16.63 -4.60
C SER A 83 -2.17 16.64 -5.87
N LYS A 84 -1.60 17.80 -6.19
CA LYS A 84 -0.67 17.95 -7.34
C LYS A 84 0.53 17.02 -7.26
N ASN A 85 0.99 16.69 -6.03
CA ASN A 85 2.11 15.80 -5.81
C ASN A 85 1.74 14.34 -6.19
N VAL A 86 0.57 13.87 -5.78
CA VAL A 86 0.06 12.55 -6.18
C VAL A 86 -0.13 12.49 -7.69
N ASP A 87 -0.73 13.52 -8.31
CA ASP A 87 -0.89 13.58 -9.76
C ASP A 87 0.47 13.52 -10.48
N LYS A 88 1.48 14.25 -9.99
CA LYS A 88 2.84 14.21 -10.53
C LYS A 88 3.45 12.80 -10.42
N GLY A 89 3.33 12.14 -9.26
CA GLY A 89 3.80 10.77 -9.07
C GLY A 89 3.12 9.78 -10.03
N LEU A 90 1.78 9.86 -10.18
CA LEU A 90 1.03 8.98 -11.09
C LEU A 90 1.40 9.17 -12.56
N LEU A 91 1.79 10.39 -12.97
CA LEU A 91 2.18 10.71 -14.34
C LEU A 91 3.67 10.51 -14.62
N SER A 92 4.50 10.45 -13.58
CA SER A 92 5.94 10.25 -13.70
C SER A 92 6.31 8.81 -14.08
N SER A 93 7.61 8.58 -14.33
CA SER A 93 8.18 7.24 -14.51
C SER A 93 8.55 6.56 -13.18
N GLU A 94 8.48 7.27 -12.05
CA GLU A 94 8.95 6.82 -10.74
C GLU A 94 8.24 5.56 -10.23
N PHE A 95 6.91 5.50 -10.40
CA PHE A 95 6.11 4.34 -9.97
C PHE A 95 5.63 3.50 -11.16
N ARG A 96 6.57 3.08 -12.02
CA ARG A 96 6.32 2.24 -13.22
C ARG A 96 7.18 0.99 -13.26
N THR A 97 7.91 0.70 -12.19
CA THR A 97 8.65 -0.54 -11.98
C THR A 97 7.73 -1.60 -11.38
N GLU A 98 7.93 -2.87 -11.76
CA GLU A 98 7.14 -4.00 -11.26
C GLU A 98 7.60 -4.39 -9.85
N GLU A 99 7.44 -3.47 -8.91
CA GLU A 99 7.85 -3.56 -7.50
C GLU A 99 6.65 -3.30 -6.59
N ILE A 100 6.67 -3.89 -5.39
CA ILE A 100 5.59 -3.75 -4.40
C ILE A 100 5.23 -2.29 -4.14
N GLU A 101 6.24 -1.42 -3.97
CA GLU A 101 6.05 0.01 -3.70
C GLU A 101 5.26 0.70 -4.81
N SER A 102 5.62 0.45 -6.08
CA SER A 102 4.91 0.99 -7.25
C SER A 102 3.46 0.50 -7.30
N TYR A 103 3.23 -0.78 -7.05
CA TYR A 103 1.87 -1.32 -6.96
C TYR A 103 1.07 -0.66 -5.84
N MET A 104 1.63 -0.57 -4.63
CA MET A 104 0.94 0.03 -3.48
C MET A 104 0.59 1.48 -3.72
N PHE A 105 1.54 2.29 -4.23
CA PHE A 105 1.27 3.68 -4.59
C PHE A 105 0.11 3.81 -5.57
N ARG A 106 0.03 2.95 -6.59
CA ARG A 106 -1.04 2.98 -7.60
C ARG A 106 -2.36 2.44 -7.08
N ILE A 107 -2.35 1.42 -6.22
CA ILE A 107 -3.55 0.83 -5.61
C ILE A 107 -4.27 1.86 -4.73
N ILE A 108 -3.57 2.53 -3.84
CA ILE A 108 -4.17 3.54 -2.96
C ILE A 108 -4.74 4.73 -3.74
N ASN A 109 -4.23 4.97 -4.94
CA ASN A 109 -4.65 6.05 -5.83
C ASN A 109 -5.59 5.59 -6.98
N LEU A 110 -6.21 4.42 -6.91
CA LEU A 110 -7.14 3.92 -7.94
C LEU A 110 -8.37 4.84 -8.16
N HIS A 111 -8.73 5.67 -7.20
CA HIS A 111 -9.78 6.69 -7.36
C HIS A 111 -9.33 7.91 -8.17
N ASN A 112 -8.01 8.15 -8.28
CA ASN A 112 -7.51 9.33 -8.97
C ASN A 112 -7.79 9.23 -10.48
N LYS A 113 -8.18 10.37 -11.09
CA LYS A 113 -8.43 10.47 -12.54
C LYS A 113 -7.18 10.13 -13.38
N ASN A 114 -5.98 10.34 -12.82
CA ASN A 114 -4.68 10.09 -13.45
C ASN A 114 -4.12 8.67 -13.16
N ARG A 115 -4.92 7.73 -12.66
CA ARG A 115 -4.50 6.40 -12.20
C ARG A 115 -3.76 5.52 -13.19
N GLN A 116 -3.91 5.74 -14.51
CA GLN A 116 -3.22 5.02 -15.60
C GLN A 116 -3.09 3.49 -15.37
N LEU A 117 -4.18 2.75 -15.58
CA LEU A 117 -4.23 1.29 -15.31
C LEU A 117 -3.26 0.45 -16.14
N GLY A 118 -2.70 1.00 -17.22
CA GLY A 118 -1.65 0.36 -18.02
C GLY A 118 -0.22 0.69 -17.56
N ALA A 119 -0.04 1.35 -16.41
CA ALA A 119 1.29 1.75 -15.92
C ALA A 119 2.10 0.57 -15.36
N LEU A 120 1.43 -0.46 -14.86
CA LEU A 120 2.02 -1.72 -14.38
C LEU A 120 1.28 -2.91 -14.98
N ARG A 121 1.98 -4.04 -15.16
CA ARG A 121 1.37 -5.32 -15.50
C ARG A 121 0.41 -5.72 -14.38
N GLY A 122 -0.75 -6.25 -14.69
CA GLY A 122 -1.72 -6.67 -13.68
C GLY A 122 -2.50 -5.55 -12.97
N LEU A 123 -2.14 -4.27 -13.05
CA LEU A 123 -2.84 -3.18 -12.34
C LEU A 123 -4.32 -3.07 -12.76
N LYS A 124 -4.63 -3.34 -14.02
CA LYS A 124 -6.01 -3.41 -14.50
C LYS A 124 -6.77 -4.54 -13.82
N THR A 125 -6.20 -5.73 -13.76
CA THR A 125 -6.78 -6.89 -13.07
C THR A 125 -7.00 -6.59 -11.58
N ILE A 126 -6.00 -5.97 -10.92
CA ILE A 126 -6.12 -5.52 -9.53
C ILE A 126 -7.30 -4.55 -9.36
N SER A 127 -7.43 -3.57 -10.23
CA SER A 127 -8.54 -2.60 -10.19
C SER A 127 -9.91 -3.28 -10.36
N GLU A 128 -9.99 -4.31 -11.20
CA GLU A 128 -11.20 -5.11 -11.42
C GLU A 128 -11.49 -6.02 -10.20
N THR A 129 -10.46 -6.59 -9.57
CA THR A 129 -10.57 -7.44 -8.37
C THR A 129 -11.07 -6.63 -7.17
N ILE A 130 -10.55 -5.42 -6.95
CA ILE A 130 -10.99 -4.54 -5.87
C ILE A 130 -12.40 -4.01 -6.14
N ASP A 131 -12.75 -3.70 -7.39
CA ASP A 131 -14.04 -3.14 -7.84
C ASP A 131 -14.56 -2.01 -6.94
N LEU A 132 -13.80 -0.92 -6.89
CA LEU A 132 -14.15 0.27 -6.12
C LEU A 132 -15.55 0.82 -6.47
N GLY A 133 -16.00 0.64 -7.71
CA GLY A 133 -17.33 1.05 -8.13
C GLY A 133 -18.44 0.29 -7.39
N SER A 134 -18.32 -1.02 -7.23
CA SER A 134 -19.25 -1.83 -6.43
C SER A 134 -19.18 -1.49 -4.95
N ILE A 135 -17.98 -1.29 -4.39
CA ILE A 135 -17.83 -0.85 -3.00
C ILE A 135 -18.57 0.47 -2.76
N GLN A 136 -18.37 1.47 -3.61
CA GLN A 136 -19.05 2.78 -3.48
C GLN A 136 -20.57 2.69 -3.56
N ARG A 137 -21.10 1.78 -4.38
CA ARG A 137 -22.55 1.54 -4.48
C ARG A 137 -23.10 0.67 -3.34
N GLY A 138 -22.22 0.10 -2.49
CA GLY A 138 -22.60 -0.78 -1.39
C GLY A 138 -22.89 -2.22 -1.82
N PHE A 139 -22.39 -2.64 -2.97
CA PHE A 139 -22.46 -4.01 -3.49
C PHE A 139 -21.10 -4.72 -3.40
N GLY A 140 -20.10 -4.08 -2.79
CA GLY A 140 -18.78 -4.65 -2.53
C GLY A 140 -18.81 -5.64 -1.35
N PRO A 141 -17.62 -5.95 -0.78
CA PRO A 141 -17.48 -6.90 0.30
C PRO A 141 -18.37 -6.51 1.50
N SER A 142 -19.03 -7.50 2.11
CA SER A 142 -19.95 -7.31 3.23
C SER A 142 -19.24 -7.30 4.59
N ASP A 143 -18.09 -7.94 4.67
CA ASP A 143 -17.34 -8.16 5.91
C ASP A 143 -15.80 -8.15 5.67
N THR A 144 -15.06 -8.24 6.75
CA THR A 144 -13.58 -8.21 6.74
C THR A 144 -12.99 -9.46 6.07
N GLU A 145 -13.65 -10.61 6.15
CA GLU A 145 -13.16 -11.84 5.51
C GLU A 145 -13.16 -11.70 3.99
N GLN A 146 -14.21 -11.13 3.41
CA GLN A 146 -14.26 -10.86 1.98
C GLN A 146 -13.22 -9.82 1.56
N CYS A 147 -12.99 -8.77 2.38
CA CYS A 147 -11.92 -7.81 2.15
C CYS A 147 -10.54 -8.49 2.16
N PHE A 148 -10.31 -9.40 3.11
CA PHE A 148 -9.09 -10.19 3.20
C PHE A 148 -8.88 -11.08 1.97
N ASN A 149 -9.91 -11.78 1.50
CA ASN A 149 -9.82 -12.62 0.32
C ASN A 149 -9.45 -11.78 -0.93
N ILE A 150 -10.04 -10.59 -1.08
CA ILE A 150 -9.67 -9.66 -2.14
C ILE A 150 -8.21 -9.23 -2.01
N ALA A 151 -7.74 -8.93 -0.79
CA ALA A 151 -6.34 -8.54 -0.56
C ALA A 151 -5.37 -9.66 -0.92
N VAL A 152 -5.70 -10.92 -0.63
CA VAL A 152 -4.94 -12.12 -1.02
C VAL A 152 -4.87 -12.26 -2.54
N ASP A 153 -5.98 -12.07 -3.25
CA ASP A 153 -6.03 -12.17 -4.71
C ASP A 153 -5.25 -11.03 -5.39
N VAL A 154 -5.29 -9.83 -4.82
CA VAL A 154 -4.47 -8.69 -5.26
C VAL A 154 -2.99 -9.01 -5.06
N MET A 155 -2.59 -9.51 -3.88
CA MET A 155 -1.19 -9.89 -3.61
C MET A 155 -0.70 -10.98 -4.57
N ARG A 156 -1.53 -11.99 -4.85
CA ARG A 156 -1.22 -13.03 -5.86
C ARG A 156 -0.95 -12.40 -7.22
N THR A 157 -1.76 -11.42 -7.62
CA THR A 157 -1.60 -10.72 -8.89
C THR A 157 -0.29 -9.91 -8.90
N ILE A 158 0.05 -9.21 -7.80
CA ILE A 158 1.31 -8.48 -7.66
C ILE A 158 2.49 -9.43 -7.83
N LEU A 159 2.56 -10.50 -7.03
CA LEU A 159 3.67 -11.46 -7.05
C LEU A 159 3.83 -12.14 -8.42
N SER A 160 2.73 -12.36 -9.14
CA SER A 160 2.78 -12.95 -10.49
C SER A 160 3.32 -11.98 -11.56
N ASN A 161 3.48 -10.70 -11.23
CA ASN A 161 3.94 -9.67 -12.17
C ASN A 161 5.29 -9.04 -11.77
N ILE A 162 5.78 -9.28 -10.57
CA ILE A 162 7.14 -8.89 -10.16
C ILE A 162 8.13 -9.72 -10.96
N ASP A 163 9.16 -9.07 -11.50
CA ASP A 163 10.20 -9.78 -12.23
C ASP A 163 11.07 -10.57 -11.23
N PRO A 164 11.35 -11.87 -11.50
CA PRO A 164 12.18 -12.67 -10.62
C PRO A 164 13.59 -12.09 -10.51
N ILE A 165 14.18 -12.15 -9.31
CA ILE A 165 15.59 -11.77 -9.14
C ILE A 165 16.44 -12.73 -9.96
N VAL A 166 17.08 -12.23 -11.02
CA VAL A 166 18.10 -12.98 -11.75
C VAL A 166 19.34 -13.03 -10.85
N THR A 167 19.44 -14.07 -10.03
CA THR A 167 20.72 -14.41 -9.41
C THR A 167 21.63 -14.86 -10.55
N ASN A 168 22.55 -13.99 -10.94
CA ASN A 168 23.66 -14.37 -11.80
C ASN A 168 24.61 -15.27 -10.98
N ASP A 169 24.23 -16.54 -10.80
CA ASP A 169 25.12 -17.61 -10.44
C ASP A 169 25.91 -18.01 -11.71
N SER A 170 26.73 -17.11 -12.19
CA SER A 170 27.77 -17.44 -13.14
C SER A 170 29.10 -17.47 -12.38
N GLN A 171 29.44 -18.71 -11.98
CA GLN A 171 30.82 -19.21 -11.96
C GLN A 171 31.91 -18.13 -12.17
N ASP A 172 32.57 -17.79 -11.07
CA ASP A 172 33.98 -17.49 -11.17
C ASP A 172 34.71 -18.41 -10.15
N GLU A 173 35.09 -19.61 -10.66
CA GLU A 173 36.15 -20.39 -10.08
C GLU A 173 37.47 -19.71 -10.40
N SER A 174 38.26 -19.61 -9.36
CA SER A 174 39.71 -19.41 -9.37
C SER A 174 40.24 -17.98 -9.49
N GLN A 175 40.70 -17.44 -8.37
CA GLN A 175 42.14 -17.28 -8.17
C GLN A 175 42.50 -16.94 -6.74
N ASP A 176 43.38 -17.76 -6.17
CA ASP A 176 44.13 -17.54 -4.93
C ASP A 176 44.82 -16.16 -4.96
N GLY A 177 44.71 -15.44 -3.85
CA GLY A 177 45.45 -14.22 -3.62
C GLY A 177 45.43 -13.85 -2.13
N ASP A 178 46.39 -14.39 -1.40
CA ASP A 178 46.78 -13.97 -0.05
C ASP A 178 46.96 -12.45 0.01
N SER A 179 46.30 -11.79 0.95
CA SER A 179 46.74 -10.47 1.46
C SER A 179 46.10 -10.19 2.80
N ASP A 180 46.93 -10.29 3.82
CA ASP A 180 46.73 -9.76 5.18
C ASP A 180 46.40 -8.25 5.15
N GLY A 181 45.43 -7.82 5.97
CA GLY A 181 45.13 -6.40 6.14
C GLY A 181 44.15 -6.15 7.29
N GLU A 182 44.70 -5.67 8.35
CA GLU A 182 44.16 -5.35 9.68
C GLU A 182 42.87 -4.55 9.72
N GLY A 183 42.16 -4.73 10.84
CA GLY A 183 40.87 -4.25 11.26
C GLY A 183 40.61 -2.74 11.22
N MET A 184 39.32 -2.45 11.26
CA MET A 184 38.76 -1.29 12.00
C MET A 184 37.29 -1.57 12.30
N ASP A 185 37.01 -1.58 13.60
CA ASP A 185 35.70 -1.47 14.22
C ASP A 185 35.01 -0.18 13.75
N SER A 186 33.76 -0.27 13.37
CA SER A 186 32.80 0.83 13.47
C SER A 186 31.38 0.28 13.54
N ASP A 187 30.84 0.30 14.75
CA ASP A 187 29.42 0.14 15.05
C ASP A 187 28.62 1.22 14.30
N GLU A 188 27.72 0.81 13.42
CA GLU A 188 26.59 1.63 13.01
C GLU A 188 25.33 0.79 13.10
N GLU A 189 24.54 1.10 14.14
CA GLU A 189 23.15 0.69 14.26
C GLU A 189 22.38 1.29 13.09
N ASN A 190 21.88 0.44 12.18
CA ASN A 190 20.94 0.84 11.15
C ASN A 190 19.54 0.35 11.52
N ASN A 191 18.79 1.23 12.18
CA ASN A 191 17.37 1.08 12.48
C ASN A 191 16.58 1.64 11.29
N GLY A 192 16.18 0.79 10.35
CA GLY A 192 15.45 1.15 9.15
C GLY A 192 14.06 0.51 9.09
N GLY A 193 13.12 0.97 9.92
CA GLY A 193 11.69 0.70 9.80
C GLY A 193 10.98 1.92 9.25
N GLY A 194 10.90 2.07 7.92
CA GLY A 194 10.19 3.15 7.26
C GLY A 194 8.68 2.93 7.28
N SER A 195 8.02 3.26 8.38
CA SER A 195 6.58 3.56 8.38
C SER A 195 6.43 5.00 7.91
N ASN A 196 5.84 5.22 6.73
CA ASN A 196 5.46 6.54 6.22
C ASN A 196 4.26 7.10 7.02
N THR A 197 4.44 7.31 8.30
CA THR A 197 3.64 8.23 9.09
C THR A 197 4.30 9.60 8.96
N ILE A 198 3.60 10.51 8.27
CA ILE A 198 3.94 11.93 8.27
C ILE A 198 4.06 12.34 9.74
N SER A 199 5.22 12.88 10.14
CA SER A 199 5.45 13.30 11.52
C SER A 199 4.54 14.47 11.87
N ASP A 200 4.16 14.58 13.14
CA ASP A 200 3.32 15.69 13.62
C ASP A 200 3.98 17.07 13.32
N GLU A 201 5.30 17.14 13.19
CA GLU A 201 6.03 18.33 12.79
C GLU A 201 5.83 18.70 11.32
N GLU A 202 5.82 17.73 10.41
CA GLU A 202 5.53 17.97 8.98
C GLU A 202 4.05 18.37 8.78
N LEU A 203 3.15 17.87 9.64
CA LEU A 203 1.77 18.27 9.65
C LEU A 203 1.60 19.73 10.10
N GLN A 204 2.38 20.14 11.10
CA GLN A 204 2.34 21.48 11.65
C GLN A 204 2.94 22.52 10.68
N GLU A 205 4.04 22.21 10.00
CA GLU A 205 4.61 23.08 8.96
C GLU A 205 3.68 23.29 7.76
N ALA A 206 2.91 22.26 7.37
CA ALA A 206 1.93 22.37 6.32
C ALA A 206 0.73 23.29 6.70
N ILE A 207 0.35 23.28 7.99
CA ILE A 207 -0.73 24.15 8.52
C ILE A 207 -0.25 25.60 8.61
N ASP A 208 0.98 25.83 9.05
CA ASP A 208 1.52 27.17 9.21
C ASP A 208 1.83 27.86 7.86
N SER A 209 2.17 27.10 6.83
CA SER A 209 2.39 27.63 5.48
C SER A 209 1.13 28.14 4.78
N ASP A 210 -0.05 27.57 5.12
CA ASP A 210 -1.35 28.00 4.55
C ASP A 210 -1.93 29.23 5.25
N SER A 211 -1.41 29.62 6.43
CA SER A 211 -1.92 30.76 7.19
C SER A 211 -1.33 32.13 6.76
N ILE A 212 -0.31 32.15 5.90
CA ILE A 212 0.38 33.39 5.47
C ILE A 212 -0.22 33.98 4.16
N GLY A 213 -1.19 33.32 3.54
CA GLY A 213 -1.76 33.69 2.23
C GLY A 213 -3.06 34.51 2.26
N SER A 214 -3.54 35.00 3.40
CA SER A 214 -4.81 35.72 3.48
C SER A 214 -4.67 37.08 4.17
N SER A 215 -4.03 38.05 3.48
CA SER A 215 -4.12 39.48 3.78
C SER A 215 -3.75 40.29 2.55
N THR A 216 -4.73 40.61 1.75
CA THR A 216 -5.01 41.91 1.09
C THR A 216 -6.28 41.80 0.28
#